data_c91149195d68672772bbc1ff9638eb62
#
_entry.id   c91149195d68672772bbc1ff9638eb62
#
_cell.length_a   1.000
_cell.length_b   1.000
_cell.length_c   1.000
_cell.angle_alpha   90.00
_cell.angle_beta   90.00
_cell.angle_gamma   90.00
#
_symmetry.space_group_name_H-M   'P 1'
#
loop_
_entity.id
_entity.type
_entity.pdbx_description
1 polymer ?
#
loop_
_entity_poly.entity_id
_entity_poly.type
_entity_poly.pdbx_seq_one_letter_code
_entity_poly.pdbx_strand_id
1 'polypeptide(L)'
;MKDDRRIVIVPCSGIGKSYGTVSREAAYAVTQDLRPAESQLVALSLLVLGDQEARAAVAASPAITIDGCKLACATKMVKESGGKVAQEVAVLDVYRRYKQFKPQGIAELNEGGQQLAHAMAGEIAAAVDALRVSQGARADA
;
A
#
# COMPACT_ATOMS: atom_id res chain seq x y z
N MET A 1 -9.35 -23.71 10.34
CA MET A 1 -9.89 -23.00 9.16
C MET A 1 -8.86 -22.00 8.65
N LYS A 2 -8.60 -22.00 7.35
CA LYS A 2 -7.60 -21.11 6.75
C LYS A 2 -8.15 -19.68 6.63
N ASP A 3 -7.35 -18.69 7.00
CA ASP A 3 -7.74 -17.29 6.85
C ASP A 3 -7.47 -16.85 5.41
N ASP A 4 -8.52 -16.59 4.64
CA ASP A 4 -8.45 -16.22 3.23
C ASP A 4 -8.58 -14.72 2.98
N ARG A 5 -8.59 -13.91 4.05
CA ARG A 5 -8.68 -12.45 3.89
C ARG A 5 -7.46 -11.91 3.13
N ARG A 6 -7.74 -11.07 2.16
CA ARG A 6 -6.67 -10.41 1.41
C ARG A 6 -6.04 -9.31 2.25
N ILE A 7 -4.75 -9.11 2.03
CA ILE A 7 -4.06 -7.96 2.63
C ILE A 7 -4.49 -6.70 1.89
N VAL A 8 -4.89 -5.68 2.63
CA VAL A 8 -5.36 -4.42 2.06
C VAL A 8 -4.17 -3.49 1.82
N ILE A 9 -4.08 -2.93 0.62
CA ILE A 9 -3.04 -1.97 0.25
C ILE A 9 -3.71 -0.61 0.09
N VAL A 10 -3.26 0.38 0.87
CA VAL A 10 -3.84 1.73 0.85
C VAL A 10 -2.73 2.73 0.49
N PRO A 11 -2.63 3.14 -0.78
CA PRO A 11 -1.67 4.17 -1.17
C PRO A 11 -2.22 5.55 -0.88
N CYS A 12 -1.34 6.51 -0.58
CA CYS A 12 -1.75 7.89 -0.42
C CYS A 12 -2.17 8.48 -1.78
N SER A 13 -3.08 9.44 -1.75
CA SER A 13 -3.54 10.09 -2.97
C SER A 13 -2.46 10.98 -3.59
N GLY A 14 -1.71 11.71 -2.76
CA GLY A 14 -0.52 12.47 -3.16
C GLY A 14 -0.67 13.31 -4.42
N ILE A 15 -1.84 13.86 -4.67
CA ILE A 15 -2.14 14.59 -5.91
C ILE A 15 -1.17 15.77 -6.06
N GLY A 16 -0.55 15.85 -7.25
CA GLY A 16 0.39 16.92 -7.55
C GLY A 16 1.82 16.66 -7.14
N LYS A 17 2.14 15.48 -6.64
CA LYS A 17 3.51 15.11 -6.25
C LYS A 17 3.92 13.76 -6.83
N SER A 18 5.16 13.69 -7.34
CA SER A 18 5.68 12.44 -7.91
C SER A 18 5.74 11.31 -6.88
N TYR A 19 5.99 11.59 -5.62
CA TYR A 19 5.99 10.57 -4.56
C TYR A 19 4.62 9.94 -4.37
N GLY A 20 3.54 10.72 -4.54
CA GLY A 20 2.18 10.18 -4.52
C GLY A 20 1.92 9.26 -5.69
N THR A 21 2.40 9.63 -6.88
CA THR A 21 2.30 8.79 -8.07
C THR A 21 3.07 7.48 -7.89
N VAL A 22 4.28 7.54 -7.31
CA VAL A 22 5.05 6.33 -6.98
C VAL A 22 4.26 5.42 -6.06
N SER A 23 3.63 5.96 -5.02
CA SER A 23 2.84 5.15 -4.08
C SER A 23 1.69 4.42 -4.77
N ARG A 24 0.97 5.12 -5.67
CA ARG A 24 -0.13 4.51 -6.41
C ARG A 24 0.36 3.44 -7.40
N GLU A 25 1.42 3.74 -8.15
CA GLU A 25 1.98 2.77 -9.11
C GLU A 25 2.49 1.51 -8.42
N ALA A 26 3.15 1.67 -7.27
CA ALA A 26 3.59 0.52 -6.47
C ALA A 26 2.39 -0.32 -6.01
N ALA A 27 1.33 0.34 -5.53
CA ALA A 27 0.12 -0.35 -5.10
C ALA A 27 -0.54 -1.12 -6.24
N TYR A 28 -0.64 -0.51 -7.42
CA TYR A 28 -1.20 -1.18 -8.59
C TYR A 28 -0.36 -2.38 -9.00
N ALA A 29 0.96 -2.26 -8.99
CA ALA A 29 1.84 -3.39 -9.34
C ALA A 29 1.62 -4.57 -8.39
N VAL A 30 1.46 -4.32 -7.10
CA VAL A 30 1.21 -5.38 -6.12
C VAL A 30 -0.16 -6.02 -6.34
N THR A 31 -1.21 -5.20 -6.44
CA THR A 31 -2.59 -5.71 -6.45
C THR A 31 -3.03 -6.26 -7.79
N GLN A 32 -2.41 -5.83 -8.90
CA GLN A 32 -2.78 -6.26 -10.24
C GLN A 32 -1.83 -7.31 -10.81
N ASP A 33 -0.54 -7.23 -10.51
CA ASP A 33 0.46 -8.06 -11.16
C ASP A 33 1.14 -9.06 -10.23
N LEU A 34 1.61 -8.62 -9.06
CA LEU A 34 2.46 -9.45 -8.19
C LEU A 34 1.67 -10.33 -7.22
N ARG A 35 0.61 -9.81 -6.64
CA ARG A 35 -0.19 -10.53 -5.64
C ARG A 35 -1.69 -10.26 -5.82
N PRO A 36 -2.25 -10.55 -7.01
CA PRO A 36 -3.66 -10.21 -7.28
C PRO A 36 -4.66 -11.03 -6.47
N ALA A 37 -4.31 -12.25 -6.06
CA ALA A 37 -5.19 -13.10 -5.27
C ALA A 37 -5.05 -12.85 -3.77
N GLU A 38 -3.89 -12.36 -3.33
CA GLU A 38 -3.54 -12.21 -1.91
C GLU A 38 -3.72 -10.79 -1.38
N SER A 39 -3.91 -9.81 -2.26
CA SER A 39 -4.04 -8.42 -1.88
C SER A 39 -5.21 -7.74 -2.59
N GLN A 40 -5.64 -6.62 -2.02
CA GLN A 40 -6.67 -5.79 -2.64
C GLN A 40 -6.36 -4.32 -2.38
N LEU A 41 -6.67 -3.48 -3.36
CA LEU A 41 -6.49 -2.05 -3.26
C LEU A 41 -7.72 -1.41 -2.62
N VAL A 42 -7.49 -0.51 -1.66
CA VAL A 42 -8.55 0.35 -1.15
C VAL A 42 -8.10 1.79 -1.38
N ALA A 43 -8.89 2.55 -2.11
CA ALA A 43 -8.58 3.94 -2.40
C ALA A 43 -8.73 4.80 -1.16
N LEU A 44 -7.73 5.65 -0.87
CA LEU A 44 -7.76 6.55 0.27
C LEU A 44 -8.99 7.47 0.21
N SER A 45 -9.34 7.95 -0.97
CA SER A 45 -10.51 8.83 -1.15
C SER A 45 -11.81 8.18 -0.67
N LEU A 46 -11.97 6.89 -0.85
CA LEU A 46 -13.17 6.19 -0.37
C LEU A 46 -13.22 6.15 1.15
N LEU A 47 -12.09 6.00 1.81
CA LEU A 47 -12.03 6.05 3.28
C LEU A 47 -12.39 7.45 3.78
N VAL A 48 -11.89 8.48 3.11
CA VAL A 48 -12.19 9.88 3.46
C VAL A 48 -13.69 10.15 3.32
N LEU A 49 -14.32 9.63 2.26
CA LEU A 49 -15.75 9.78 2.02
C LEU A 49 -16.62 8.96 2.97
N GLY A 50 -16.02 8.01 3.68
CA GLY A 50 -16.77 7.15 4.58
C GLY A 50 -17.48 6.00 3.88
N ASP A 51 -16.97 5.58 2.72
CA ASP A 51 -17.54 4.45 1.98
C ASP A 51 -17.58 3.19 2.85
N GLN A 52 -18.75 2.55 2.96
CA GLN A 52 -18.96 1.43 3.87
C GLN A 52 -18.14 0.20 3.47
N GLU A 53 -18.05 -0.11 2.18
CA GLU A 53 -17.26 -1.25 1.71
C GLU A 53 -15.76 -1.05 1.98
N ALA A 54 -15.26 0.17 1.72
CA ALA A 54 -13.85 0.48 1.98
C ALA A 54 -13.52 0.39 3.46
N ARG A 55 -14.37 0.94 4.31
CA ARG A 55 -14.19 0.87 5.77
C ARG A 55 -14.27 -0.57 6.28
N ALA A 56 -15.20 -1.36 5.77
CA ALA A 56 -15.33 -2.75 6.13
C ALA A 56 -14.09 -3.55 5.73
N ALA A 57 -13.52 -3.28 4.56
CA ALA A 57 -12.31 -3.95 4.09
C ALA A 57 -11.12 -3.69 5.01
N VAL A 58 -10.87 -2.42 5.39
CA VAL A 58 -9.73 -2.11 6.26
C VAL A 58 -9.96 -2.57 7.70
N ALA A 59 -11.21 -2.66 8.15
CA ALA A 59 -11.52 -3.18 9.48
C ALA A 59 -11.35 -4.70 9.56
N ALA A 60 -11.59 -5.41 8.47
CA ALA A 60 -11.59 -6.88 8.43
C ALA A 60 -10.21 -7.50 8.19
N SER A 61 -9.27 -6.77 7.61
CA SER A 61 -7.99 -7.32 7.14
C SER A 61 -6.82 -6.43 7.51
N PRO A 62 -5.62 -7.01 7.70
CA PRO A 62 -4.42 -6.18 7.92
C PRO A 62 -4.18 -5.26 6.72
N ALA A 63 -3.74 -4.04 6.99
CA ALA A 63 -3.48 -3.05 5.95
C ALA A 63 -1.99 -2.70 5.88
N ILE A 64 -1.49 -2.56 4.66
CA ILE A 64 -0.18 -1.96 4.37
C ILE A 64 -0.48 -0.59 3.79
N THR A 65 0.02 0.46 4.43
CA THR A 65 -0.15 1.83 3.95
C THR A 65 1.11 2.29 3.24
N ILE A 66 0.93 3.09 2.19
CA ILE A 66 2.04 3.66 1.43
C ILE A 66 1.86 5.16 1.43
N ASP A 67 2.73 5.87 2.13
CA ASP A 67 2.66 7.31 2.27
C ASP A 67 3.78 8.00 1.50
N GLY A 68 3.39 8.98 0.67
CA GLY A 68 4.34 9.73 -0.13
C GLY A 68 5.01 10.88 0.60
N CYS A 69 4.49 11.29 1.75
CA CYS A 69 5.03 12.41 2.52
C CYS A 69 4.85 12.21 4.02
N LYS A 70 5.42 13.16 4.80
CA LYS A 70 5.40 13.11 6.27
C LYS A 70 4.00 13.16 6.90
N LEU A 71 3.01 13.64 6.16
CA LEU A 71 1.63 13.75 6.70
C LEU A 71 1.01 12.40 6.97
N ALA A 72 1.49 11.34 6.32
CA ALA A 72 1.04 9.97 6.57
C ALA A 72 -0.49 9.83 6.47
N CYS A 73 -1.08 10.39 5.43
CA CYS A 73 -2.53 10.43 5.27
C CYS A 73 -3.15 9.05 5.18
N ALA A 74 -2.52 8.11 4.46
CA ALA A 74 -3.04 6.76 4.33
C ALA A 74 -3.04 6.04 5.68
N THR A 75 -1.95 6.14 6.42
CA THR A 75 -1.82 5.53 7.75
C THR A 75 -2.88 6.09 8.70
N LYS A 76 -3.00 7.42 8.76
CA LYS A 76 -3.98 8.08 9.65
C LYS A 76 -5.41 7.67 9.29
N MET A 77 -5.74 7.64 8.01
CA MET A 77 -7.10 7.37 7.57
C MET A 77 -7.51 5.92 7.82
N VAL A 78 -6.59 4.97 7.65
CA VAL A 78 -6.84 3.57 7.99
C VAL A 78 -7.16 3.45 9.48
N LYS A 79 -6.38 4.08 10.34
CA LYS A 79 -6.61 4.06 11.78
C LYS A 79 -7.95 4.68 12.16
N GLU A 80 -8.28 5.83 11.58
CA GLU A 80 -9.56 6.51 11.82
C GLU A 80 -10.76 5.69 11.34
N SER A 81 -10.56 4.86 10.31
CA SER A 81 -11.60 3.99 9.77
C SER A 81 -11.75 2.67 10.52
N GLY A 82 -11.06 2.51 11.65
CA GLY A 82 -11.13 1.30 12.45
C GLY A 82 -10.23 0.17 11.97
N GLY A 83 -9.34 0.44 11.04
CA GLY A 83 -8.43 -0.55 10.50
C GLY A 83 -7.15 -0.70 11.30
N LYS A 84 -6.47 -1.81 11.06
CA LYS A 84 -5.17 -2.08 11.67
C LYS A 84 -4.08 -1.92 10.61
N VAL A 85 -3.15 -1.01 10.87
CA VAL A 85 -1.97 -0.83 10.02
C VAL A 85 -0.93 -1.85 10.43
N ALA A 86 -0.77 -2.90 9.62
CA ALA A 86 0.21 -3.95 9.88
C ALA A 86 1.62 -3.51 9.50
N GLN A 87 1.73 -2.67 8.47
CA GLN A 87 3.03 -2.13 8.04
C GLN A 87 2.84 -0.79 7.35
N GLU A 88 3.68 0.16 7.70
CA GLU A 88 3.76 1.46 7.05
C GLU A 88 4.93 1.46 6.08
N VAL A 89 4.70 1.90 4.83
CA VAL A 89 5.75 2.07 3.83
C VAL A 89 5.81 3.55 3.46
N ALA A 90 6.93 4.18 3.69
CA ALA A 90 7.15 5.57 3.31
C ALA A 90 7.99 5.63 2.04
N VAL A 91 7.46 6.29 1.00
CA VAL A 91 8.18 6.43 -0.27
C VAL A 91 9.55 7.06 -0.06
N LEU A 92 9.65 8.07 0.81
CA LEU A 92 10.92 8.74 1.09
C LEU A 92 11.96 7.79 1.68
N ASP A 93 11.55 6.85 2.54
CA ASP A 93 12.48 5.89 3.14
C ASP A 93 13.00 4.91 2.10
N VAL A 94 12.14 4.46 1.20
CA VAL A 94 12.55 3.57 0.10
C VAL A 94 13.47 4.33 -0.85
N TYR A 95 13.12 5.57 -1.19
CA TYR A 95 13.96 6.39 -2.07
C TYR A 95 15.36 6.60 -1.51
N ARG A 96 15.50 6.75 -0.20
CA ARG A 96 16.83 6.89 0.43
C ARG A 96 17.75 5.70 0.16
N ARG A 97 17.17 4.51 -0.02
CA ARG A 97 17.93 3.29 -0.35
C ARG A 97 18.19 3.13 -1.84
N TYR A 98 17.43 3.84 -2.68
CA TYR A 98 17.51 3.74 -4.15
C TYR A 98 17.62 5.14 -4.77
N LYS A 99 18.57 5.95 -4.30
CA LYS A 99 18.71 7.36 -4.72
C LYS A 99 18.91 7.55 -6.23
N GLN A 100 19.42 6.53 -6.91
CA GLN A 100 19.58 6.56 -8.36
C GLN A 100 18.23 6.53 -9.09
N PHE A 101 17.17 6.15 -8.43
CA PHE A 101 15.81 6.07 -9.00
C PHE A 101 15.01 7.32 -8.64
N LYS A 102 15.48 8.47 -9.07
CA LYS A 102 14.84 9.76 -8.74
C LYS A 102 13.49 9.89 -9.45
N PRO A 103 12.37 9.99 -8.70
CA PRO A 103 11.05 10.10 -9.33
C PRO A 103 10.79 11.52 -9.82
N GLN A 104 10.23 11.62 -11.02
CA GLN A 104 9.73 12.85 -11.60
C GLN A 104 8.46 12.55 -12.39
N GLY A 105 7.61 13.55 -12.53
CA GLY A 105 6.33 13.40 -13.21
C GLY A 105 5.19 13.16 -12.23
N ILE A 106 4.00 13.59 -12.63
CA ILE A 106 2.79 13.49 -11.78
C ILE A 106 1.82 12.53 -12.43
N ALA A 107 1.43 12.78 -13.68
CA ALA A 107 0.53 11.89 -14.42
C ALA A 107 1.26 10.64 -14.90
N GLU A 108 2.48 10.81 -15.40
CA GLU A 108 3.35 9.72 -15.81
C GLU A 108 4.69 9.87 -15.12
N LEU A 109 5.18 8.77 -14.56
CA LEU A 109 6.51 8.77 -13.95
C LEU A 109 7.59 8.62 -15.01
N ASN A 110 8.73 9.27 -14.77
CA ASN A 110 9.94 9.04 -15.53
C ASN A 110 10.46 7.61 -15.25
N GLU A 111 11.53 7.20 -15.92
CA GLU A 111 12.13 5.88 -15.72
C GLU A 111 12.54 5.66 -14.27
N GLY A 112 13.20 6.67 -13.64
CA GLY A 112 13.60 6.56 -12.24
C GLY A 112 12.42 6.34 -11.30
N GLY A 113 11.32 7.05 -11.52
CA GLY A 113 10.10 6.86 -10.72
C GLY A 113 9.49 5.49 -10.91
N GLN A 114 9.48 4.97 -12.14
CA GLN A 114 8.99 3.63 -12.42
C GLN A 114 9.85 2.56 -11.74
N GLN A 115 11.18 2.72 -11.79
CA GLN A 115 12.10 1.80 -11.13
C GLN A 115 11.93 1.83 -9.62
N LEU A 116 11.71 3.01 -9.02
CA LEU A 116 11.44 3.13 -7.60
C LEU A 116 10.13 2.44 -7.24
N ALA A 117 9.06 2.65 -8.03
CA ALA A 117 7.78 1.99 -7.80
C ALA A 117 7.90 0.47 -7.88
N HIS A 118 8.67 -0.06 -8.84
CA HIS A 118 8.92 -1.50 -8.96
C HIS A 118 9.68 -2.06 -7.76
N ALA A 119 10.71 -1.35 -7.28
CA ALA A 119 11.46 -1.78 -6.10
C ALA A 119 10.54 -1.82 -4.87
N MET A 120 9.71 -0.79 -4.69
CA MET A 120 8.75 -0.75 -3.61
C MET A 120 7.73 -1.88 -3.71
N ALA A 121 7.21 -2.13 -4.92
CA ALA A 121 6.23 -3.19 -5.15
C ALA A 121 6.79 -4.55 -4.74
N GLY A 122 8.06 -4.82 -5.05
CA GLY A 122 8.71 -6.07 -4.64
C GLY A 122 8.80 -6.21 -3.13
N GLU A 123 9.15 -5.13 -2.43
CA GLU A 123 9.21 -5.14 -0.96
C GLU A 123 7.82 -5.31 -0.34
N ILE A 124 6.81 -4.64 -0.91
CA ILE A 124 5.43 -4.77 -0.43
C ILE A 124 4.89 -6.18 -0.69
N ALA A 125 5.19 -6.76 -1.85
CA ALA A 125 4.80 -8.14 -2.13
C ALA A 125 5.37 -9.12 -1.11
N ALA A 126 6.62 -8.93 -0.71
CA ALA A 126 7.23 -9.75 0.35
C ALA A 126 6.52 -9.54 1.69
N ALA A 127 6.12 -8.31 2.00
CA ALA A 127 5.36 -8.01 3.21
C ALA A 127 3.97 -8.67 3.17
N VAL A 128 3.31 -8.69 2.02
CA VAL A 128 2.03 -9.40 1.84
C VAL A 128 2.22 -10.88 2.16
N ASP A 129 3.26 -11.50 1.62
CA ASP A 129 3.54 -12.90 1.87
C ASP A 129 3.76 -13.18 3.37
N ALA A 130 4.53 -12.34 4.04
CA ALA A 130 4.80 -12.49 5.47
C ALA A 130 3.51 -12.36 6.30
N LEU A 131 2.66 -11.42 5.96
CA LEU A 131 1.38 -11.23 6.65
C LEU A 131 0.41 -12.40 6.40
N ARG A 132 0.42 -12.96 5.20
CA ARG A 132 -0.41 -14.12 4.85
C ARG A 132 0.05 -15.36 5.62
N VAL A 133 1.34 -15.57 5.76
CA VAL A 133 1.89 -16.65 6.60
C VAL A 133 1.43 -16.47 8.04
N SER A 134 1.49 -15.26 8.56
CA SER A 134 1.05 -14.94 9.93
C SER A 134 -0.44 -15.21 10.13
N GLN A 135 -1.29 -14.88 9.13
CA GLN A 135 -2.72 -15.19 9.16
C GLN A 135 -2.96 -16.70 9.19
N GLY A 136 -2.26 -17.45 8.36
CA GLY A 136 -2.35 -18.91 8.32
C GLY A 136 -1.97 -19.54 9.64
N ALA A 137 -0.89 -19.08 10.27
CA ALA A 137 -0.44 -19.56 11.56
C ALA A 137 -1.49 -19.31 12.66
N ARG A 138 -2.16 -18.16 12.64
CA ARG A 138 -3.22 -17.85 13.60
C ARG A 138 -4.47 -18.69 13.37
N ALA A 139 -4.82 -18.92 12.12
CA ALA A 139 -5.99 -19.73 11.77
C ALA A 139 -5.80 -21.19 12.17
N ASP A 140 -4.57 -21.68 12.11
CA ASP A 140 -4.20 -23.06 12.47
C ASP A 140 -3.98 -23.25 13.96
N ALA A 141 -3.88 -22.16 14.71
CA ALA A 141 -3.74 -22.21 16.16
C ALA A 141 -5.12 -22.38 16.83
#